data_c21d57e9291dd1f44ddb43ad6fff1df6
#
_entry.id   c21d57e9291dd1f44ddb43ad6fff1df6
#
_cell.length_a   1.000
_cell.length_b   1.000
_cell.length_c   1.000
_cell.angle_alpha   90.00
_cell.angle_beta   90.00
_cell.angle_gamma   90.00
#
_symmetry.space_group_name_H-M   'P 1'
#
loop_
_entity.id
_entity.type
_entity.pdbx_description
1 polymer ?
#
loop_
_entity_poly.entity_id
_entity_poly.type
_entity_poly.pdbx_seq_one_letter_code
_entity_poly.pdbx_strand_id
1 'polypeptide(L)'
;MKLIIENWNRFLNEEKDISSLDSWEHEDAKSYAKELVEKYGDPDVVTDNMVLWKDNRISEFKKVYVIDESIPHDSPAPHHDYVYSTMEIDVPEDLMEAVAKASESIIVDQLKNEVTARCGDIIANAITLGFVQKLIDGDIKPENSEEEYKKYILEGMTPDWFKEK
;
A
#
# COMPACT_ATOMS: atom_id res chain seq x y z
N MET A 1 -20.24 -34.95 4.39
CA MET A 1 -20.70 -33.70 3.75
C MET A 1 -21.06 -32.61 4.77
N LYS A 2 -21.86 -32.93 5.78
CA LYS A 2 -22.27 -31.96 6.83
C LYS A 2 -21.08 -31.29 7.55
N LEU A 3 -20.07 -32.05 7.93
CA LEU A 3 -18.86 -31.57 8.64
C LEU A 3 -18.01 -30.60 7.78
N ILE A 4 -17.96 -30.83 6.46
CA ILE A 4 -17.22 -29.96 5.52
C ILE A 4 -17.94 -28.60 5.37
N ILE A 5 -19.27 -28.64 5.31
CA ILE A 5 -20.10 -27.42 5.22
C ILE A 5 -20.05 -26.63 6.52
N GLU A 6 -20.07 -27.29 7.68
CA GLU A 6 -19.95 -26.65 8.99
C GLU A 6 -18.58 -26.00 9.18
N ASN A 7 -17.49 -26.67 8.78
CA ASN A 7 -16.14 -26.11 8.81
C ASN A 7 -15.98 -24.95 7.80
N TRP A 8 -16.60 -25.07 6.62
CA TRP A 8 -16.61 -24.00 5.62
C TRP A 8 -17.39 -22.78 6.11
N ASN A 9 -18.58 -22.98 6.68
CA ASN A 9 -19.39 -21.91 7.27
C ASN A 9 -18.71 -21.26 8.48
N ARG A 10 -17.98 -22.04 9.29
CA ARG A 10 -17.16 -21.52 10.37
C ARG A 10 -16.01 -20.66 9.84
N PHE A 11 -15.31 -21.10 8.80
CA PHE A 11 -14.26 -20.35 8.12
C PHE A 11 -14.80 -19.05 7.48
N LEU A 12 -16.02 -19.07 6.92
CA LEU A 12 -16.67 -17.89 6.33
C LEU A 12 -17.26 -16.93 7.39
N ASN A 13 -17.55 -17.42 8.58
CA ASN A 13 -18.17 -16.67 9.70
C ASN A 13 -17.21 -16.47 10.87
N GLU A 14 -15.94 -16.80 10.76
CA GLU A 14 -14.95 -16.33 11.74
C GLU A 14 -15.01 -14.80 11.69
N GLU A 15 -15.57 -14.21 12.76
CA GLU A 15 -15.43 -12.78 13.02
C GLU A 15 -13.94 -12.49 12.89
N LYS A 16 -13.62 -11.58 12.01
CA LYS A 16 -12.23 -11.19 11.76
C LYS A 16 -11.72 -10.59 13.05
N ASP A 17 -11.00 -11.39 13.81
CA ASP A 17 -10.54 -11.04 15.13
C ASP A 17 -9.39 -10.04 15.05
N ILE A 18 -9.74 -8.75 15.05
CA ILE A 18 -8.78 -7.65 15.07
C ILE A 18 -8.03 -7.54 16.41
N SER A 19 -8.37 -8.35 17.43
CA SER A 19 -7.64 -8.36 18.70
C SER A 19 -6.20 -8.84 18.55
N SER A 20 -5.88 -9.55 17.46
CA SER A 20 -4.49 -9.91 17.11
C SER A 20 -3.58 -8.68 16.97
N LEU A 21 -4.13 -7.51 16.60
CA LEU A 21 -3.37 -6.25 16.55
C LEU A 21 -2.76 -5.87 17.91
N ASP A 22 -3.38 -6.28 19.01
CA ASP A 22 -2.86 -5.95 20.35
C ASP A 22 -1.54 -6.65 20.66
N SER A 23 -1.26 -7.78 19.98
CA SER A 23 -0.02 -8.54 20.10
C SER A 23 1.10 -8.09 19.17
N TRP A 24 0.85 -7.14 18.29
CA TRP A 24 1.87 -6.64 17.35
C TRP A 24 3.02 -5.97 18.09
N GLU A 25 4.24 -6.19 17.60
CA GLU A 25 5.49 -5.71 18.22
C GLU A 25 5.82 -4.26 17.85
N HIS A 26 5.42 -3.82 16.63
CA HIS A 26 5.74 -2.49 16.10
C HIS A 26 4.58 -1.52 16.32
N GLU A 27 4.75 -0.62 17.28
CA GLU A 27 3.69 0.33 17.70
C GLU A 27 3.22 1.26 16.57
N ASP A 28 4.12 1.66 15.66
CA ASP A 28 3.75 2.52 14.52
C ASP A 28 2.78 1.79 13.59
N ALA A 29 3.15 0.58 13.17
CA ALA A 29 2.33 -0.28 12.32
C ALA A 29 0.98 -0.60 12.97
N LYS A 30 1.02 -0.99 14.26
CA LYS A 30 -0.17 -1.31 15.06
C LYS A 30 -1.12 -0.12 15.19
N SER A 31 -0.59 1.06 15.51
CA SER A 31 -1.37 2.29 15.65
C SER A 31 -2.04 2.65 14.34
N TYR A 32 -1.30 2.60 13.25
CA TYR A 32 -1.82 2.90 11.92
C TYR A 32 -2.85 1.88 11.43
N ALA A 33 -2.63 0.59 11.68
CA ALA A 33 -3.62 -0.44 11.38
C ALA A 33 -4.95 -0.19 12.10
N LYS A 34 -4.93 0.20 13.38
CA LYS A 34 -6.11 0.57 14.16
C LYS A 34 -6.81 1.82 13.59
N GLU A 35 -6.04 2.84 13.17
CA GLU A 35 -6.59 4.02 12.51
C GLU A 35 -7.33 3.65 11.21
N LEU A 36 -6.75 2.78 10.38
CA LEU A 36 -7.41 2.31 9.17
C LEU A 36 -8.69 1.52 9.46
N VAL A 37 -8.71 0.70 10.52
CA VAL A 37 -9.93 0.01 10.96
C VAL A 37 -11.02 1.01 11.35
N GLU A 38 -10.69 2.03 12.13
CA GLU A 38 -11.66 3.06 12.54
C GLU A 38 -12.21 3.82 11.32
N LYS A 39 -11.37 4.13 10.35
CA LYS A 39 -11.69 4.97 9.20
C LYS A 39 -12.42 4.22 8.08
N TYR A 40 -12.01 2.99 7.80
CA TYR A 40 -12.46 2.20 6.65
C TYR A 40 -13.22 0.93 7.03
N GLY A 41 -13.35 0.62 8.31
CA GLY A 41 -13.99 -0.58 8.84
C GLY A 41 -13.08 -1.80 8.83
N ASP A 42 -13.64 -2.94 9.24
CA ASP A 42 -12.89 -4.18 9.41
C ASP A 42 -12.17 -4.62 8.13
N PRO A 43 -10.92 -5.09 8.24
CA PRO A 43 -10.16 -5.60 7.10
C PRO A 43 -10.78 -6.87 6.51
N ASP A 44 -10.44 -7.19 5.26
CA ASP A 44 -10.90 -8.41 4.59
C ASP A 44 -10.12 -9.65 5.01
N VAL A 45 -8.88 -9.46 5.44
CA VAL A 45 -8.02 -10.52 5.99
C VAL A 45 -7.33 -10.01 7.23
N VAL A 46 -7.30 -10.84 8.26
CA VAL A 46 -6.53 -10.64 9.50
C VAL A 46 -5.68 -11.87 9.75
N THR A 47 -4.40 -11.66 10.01
CA THR A 47 -3.45 -12.68 10.45
C THR A 47 -2.73 -12.20 11.71
N ASP A 48 -1.85 -13.00 12.26
CA ASP A 48 -1.07 -12.62 13.46
C ASP A 48 -0.19 -11.39 13.23
N ASN A 49 0.20 -11.12 11.98
CA ASN A 49 1.15 -10.06 11.64
C ASN A 49 0.73 -9.17 10.45
N MET A 50 -0.51 -9.32 9.94
CA MET A 50 -0.97 -8.53 8.80
C MET A 50 -2.49 -8.31 8.84
N VAL A 51 -2.90 -7.12 8.42
CA VAL A 51 -4.30 -6.81 8.07
C VAL A 51 -4.37 -6.30 6.63
N LEU A 52 -5.44 -6.67 5.91
CA LEU A 52 -5.58 -6.39 4.49
C LEU A 52 -7.01 -5.99 4.14
N TRP A 53 -7.15 -4.89 3.38
CA TRP A 53 -8.37 -4.43 2.69
C TRP A 53 -8.22 -4.64 1.19
N LYS A 54 -9.28 -5.11 0.51
CA LYS A 54 -9.32 -5.42 -0.93
C LYS A 54 -10.37 -4.58 -1.66
N ASP A 55 -10.40 -4.78 -2.97
CA ASP A 55 -11.49 -4.37 -3.84
C ASP A 55 -11.85 -2.88 -3.73
N ASN A 56 -10.83 -2.03 -3.75
CA ASN A 56 -10.97 -0.57 -3.76
C ASN A 56 -11.74 -0.02 -2.54
N ARG A 57 -11.69 -0.71 -1.40
CA ARG A 57 -12.32 -0.23 -0.16
C ARG A 57 -11.66 1.03 0.39
N ILE A 58 -10.38 1.20 0.09
CA ILE A 58 -9.61 2.39 0.44
C ILE A 58 -9.21 3.08 -0.85
N SER A 59 -9.97 4.12 -1.22
CA SER A 59 -9.76 4.88 -2.46
C SER A 59 -9.73 3.97 -3.71
N GLU A 60 -8.84 4.23 -4.66
CA GLU A 60 -8.66 3.44 -5.89
C GLU A 60 -7.63 2.32 -5.73
N PHE A 61 -7.15 2.05 -4.51
CA PHE A 61 -6.22 0.96 -4.29
C PHE A 61 -6.91 -0.39 -4.44
N LYS A 62 -6.39 -1.25 -5.29
CA LYS A 62 -6.83 -2.65 -5.42
C LYS A 62 -6.74 -3.39 -4.08
N LYS A 63 -5.66 -3.12 -3.32
CA LYS A 63 -5.45 -3.61 -1.96
C LYS A 63 -4.58 -2.66 -1.16
N VAL A 64 -4.86 -2.59 0.13
CA VAL A 64 -4.02 -1.94 1.14
C VAL A 64 -3.79 -2.95 2.25
N TYR A 65 -2.55 -3.09 2.70
CA TYR A 65 -2.24 -3.93 3.84
C TYR A 65 -1.18 -3.29 4.73
N VAL A 66 -1.28 -3.59 6.02
CA VAL A 66 -0.31 -3.21 7.03
C VAL A 66 0.29 -4.47 7.59
N ILE A 67 1.61 -4.49 7.74
CA ILE A 67 2.35 -5.62 8.30
C ILE A 67 2.96 -5.16 9.62
N ASP A 68 3.02 -6.07 10.60
CA ASP A 68 3.73 -5.86 11.88
C ASP A 68 5.24 -5.84 11.64
N GLU A 69 5.71 -4.75 11.04
CA GLU A 69 7.12 -4.46 10.77
C GLU A 69 7.37 -2.95 10.85
N SER A 70 8.62 -2.55 10.89
CA SER A 70 9.03 -1.15 10.89
C SER A 70 10.36 -1.05 10.16
N ILE A 71 10.30 -0.85 8.84
CA ILE A 71 11.50 -0.82 7.97
C ILE A 71 11.96 0.63 7.87
N PRO A 72 13.16 0.97 8.40
CA PRO A 72 13.68 2.33 8.28
C PRO A 72 13.99 2.67 6.83
N HIS A 73 13.58 3.85 6.40
CA HIS A 73 13.80 4.40 5.07
C HIS A 73 14.20 5.87 5.17
N ASP A 74 15.30 6.26 4.52
CA ASP A 74 15.90 7.59 4.69
C ASP A 74 15.50 8.61 3.62
N SER A 75 14.96 8.16 2.50
CA SER A 75 14.65 9.03 1.34
C SER A 75 13.12 9.14 1.11
N PRO A 76 12.59 10.34 0.80
CA PRO A 76 13.27 11.65 0.74
C PRO A 76 13.50 12.29 2.10
N ALA A 77 12.92 11.73 3.17
CA ALA A 77 13.13 12.11 4.57
C ALA A 77 13.04 10.84 5.44
N PRO A 78 13.71 10.78 6.59
CA PRO A 78 13.68 9.61 7.46
C PRO A 78 12.26 9.25 7.91
N HIS A 79 11.82 8.02 7.65
CA HIS A 79 10.54 7.44 8.07
C HIS A 79 10.63 5.92 8.14
N HIS A 80 9.56 5.27 8.60
CA HIS A 80 9.46 3.82 8.62
C HIS A 80 8.34 3.35 7.68
N ASP A 81 8.60 2.26 6.97
CA ASP A 81 7.67 1.62 6.05
C ASP A 81 6.99 0.43 6.72
N TYR A 82 5.67 0.38 6.70
CA TYR A 82 4.83 -0.73 7.20
C TYR A 82 3.48 -0.80 6.48
N VAL A 83 3.17 0.16 5.62
CA VAL A 83 1.92 0.21 4.84
C VAL A 83 2.21 -0.02 3.38
N TYR A 84 1.47 -0.91 2.76
CA TYR A 84 1.57 -1.27 1.36
C TYR A 84 0.25 -0.97 0.66
N SER A 85 0.30 -0.24 -0.45
CA SER A 85 -0.86 0.05 -1.28
C SER A 85 -0.59 -0.34 -2.72
N THR A 86 -1.47 -1.14 -3.31
CA THR A 86 -1.31 -1.69 -4.66
C THR A 86 -2.38 -1.15 -5.60
N MET A 87 -1.98 -0.79 -6.81
CA MET A 87 -2.87 -0.47 -7.93
C MET A 87 -2.56 -1.33 -9.16
N GLU A 88 -3.55 -1.49 -10.04
CA GLU A 88 -3.32 -2.02 -11.38
C GLU A 88 -2.70 -0.92 -12.24
N ILE A 89 -1.41 -1.06 -12.52
CA ILE A 89 -0.64 -0.15 -13.36
C ILE A 89 0.29 -1.00 -14.22
N ASP A 90 0.14 -0.91 -15.53
CA ASP A 90 1.02 -1.54 -16.50
C ASP A 90 2.20 -0.62 -16.77
N VAL A 91 3.37 -0.97 -16.23
CA VAL A 91 4.61 -0.19 -16.42
C VAL A 91 5.32 -0.65 -17.67
N PRO A 92 5.48 0.21 -18.70
CA PRO A 92 6.24 -0.09 -19.89
C PRO A 92 7.68 -0.51 -19.56
N GLU A 93 8.22 -1.48 -20.33
CA GLU A 93 9.55 -2.04 -20.09
C GLU A 93 10.65 -0.95 -20.12
N ASP A 94 10.54 0.01 -21.01
CA ASP A 94 11.48 1.13 -21.16
C ASP A 94 11.44 2.15 -19.99
N LEU A 95 10.41 2.10 -19.15
CA LEU A 95 10.29 2.95 -17.96
C LEU A 95 10.69 2.24 -16.65
N MET A 96 10.94 0.93 -16.69
CA MET A 96 11.26 0.15 -15.49
C MET A 96 12.47 0.69 -14.71
N GLU A 97 13.53 1.09 -15.43
CA GLU A 97 14.72 1.66 -14.82
C GLU A 97 14.42 3.00 -14.14
N ALA A 98 13.59 3.84 -14.75
CA ALA A 98 13.21 5.13 -14.19
C ALA A 98 12.34 4.98 -12.94
N VAL A 99 11.41 4.01 -12.93
CA VAL A 99 10.60 3.66 -11.76
C VAL A 99 11.48 3.15 -10.61
N ALA A 100 12.41 2.24 -10.91
CA ALA A 100 13.34 1.71 -9.90
C ALA A 100 14.28 2.77 -9.32
N LYS A 101 14.70 3.75 -10.12
CA LYS A 101 15.53 4.88 -9.65
C LYS A 101 14.75 5.89 -8.81
N ALA A 102 13.45 6.01 -9.03
CA ALA A 102 12.63 6.97 -8.31
C ALA A 102 12.61 6.66 -6.80
N SER A 103 12.35 5.42 -6.43
CA SER A 103 12.32 4.99 -5.03
C SER A 103 12.43 3.48 -4.87
N GLU A 104 13.15 3.04 -3.85
CA GLU A 104 13.21 1.62 -3.42
C GLU A 104 11.88 1.12 -2.84
N SER A 105 10.97 2.04 -2.51
CA SER A 105 9.63 1.73 -2.00
C SER A 105 8.62 1.37 -3.09
N ILE A 106 9.02 1.38 -4.36
CA ILE A 106 8.16 1.02 -5.49
C ILE A 106 8.45 -0.42 -5.93
N ILE A 107 7.43 -1.27 -5.84
CA ILE A 107 7.50 -2.68 -6.22
C ILE A 107 6.62 -2.90 -7.45
N VAL A 108 7.21 -3.35 -8.56
CA VAL A 108 6.49 -3.63 -9.81
C VAL A 108 6.35 -5.13 -10.01
N ASP A 109 5.10 -5.60 -10.13
CA ASP A 109 4.75 -6.96 -10.53
C ASP A 109 4.26 -6.95 -11.98
N GLN A 110 5.19 -7.17 -12.94
CA GLN A 110 4.87 -7.17 -14.36
C GLN A 110 3.93 -8.30 -14.78
N LEU A 111 3.92 -9.42 -14.05
CA LEU A 111 3.04 -10.56 -14.38
C LEU A 111 1.57 -10.25 -14.08
N LYS A 112 1.33 -9.36 -13.12
CA LYS A 112 -0.02 -8.96 -12.72
C LYS A 112 -0.41 -7.57 -13.19
N ASN A 113 0.52 -6.83 -13.82
CA ASN A 113 0.37 -5.41 -14.11
C ASN A 113 -0.02 -4.63 -12.84
N GLU A 114 0.70 -4.88 -11.74
CA GLU A 114 0.49 -4.24 -10.46
C GLU A 114 1.73 -3.45 -10.04
N VAL A 115 1.49 -2.29 -9.45
CA VAL A 115 2.52 -1.52 -8.73
C VAL A 115 2.09 -1.39 -7.28
N THR A 116 3.00 -1.67 -6.37
CA THR A 116 2.83 -1.49 -4.93
C THR A 116 3.77 -0.40 -4.44
N ALA A 117 3.24 0.58 -3.75
CA ALA A 117 4.02 1.54 -2.98
C ALA A 117 4.05 1.10 -1.51
N ARG A 118 5.22 1.25 -0.88
CA ARG A 118 5.46 0.98 0.52
C ARG A 118 5.89 2.26 1.23
N CYS A 119 5.20 2.65 2.29
CA CYS A 119 5.53 3.83 3.09
C CYS A 119 4.97 3.74 4.52
N GLY A 120 5.03 4.84 5.28
CA GLY A 120 4.44 4.96 6.61
C GLY A 120 2.93 5.24 6.62
N ASP A 121 2.34 5.67 5.49
CA ASP A 121 0.91 5.94 5.36
C ASP A 121 0.38 5.78 3.93
N ILE A 122 -0.96 5.76 3.79
CA ILE A 122 -1.62 5.61 2.48
C ILE A 122 -1.55 6.88 1.62
N ILE A 123 -1.34 8.05 2.20
CA ILE A 123 -1.22 9.32 1.46
C ILE A 123 0.10 9.32 0.69
N ALA A 124 1.20 9.00 1.37
CA ALA A 124 2.50 8.85 0.74
C ALA A 124 2.50 7.78 -0.35
N ASN A 125 1.81 6.65 -0.11
CA ASN A 125 1.61 5.61 -1.13
C ASN A 125 0.81 6.13 -2.33
N ALA A 126 -0.24 6.94 -2.12
CA ALA A 126 -1.00 7.55 -3.21
C ALA A 126 -0.15 8.50 -4.05
N ILE A 127 0.67 9.34 -3.40
CA ILE A 127 1.61 10.24 -4.07
C ILE A 127 2.59 9.42 -4.92
N THR A 128 3.16 8.37 -4.36
CA THR A 128 4.10 7.48 -5.04
C THR A 128 3.48 6.82 -6.27
N LEU A 129 2.28 6.26 -6.16
CA LEU A 129 1.59 5.63 -7.29
C LEU A 129 1.13 6.65 -8.33
N GLY A 130 0.71 7.84 -7.90
CA GLY A 130 0.42 8.98 -8.78
C GLY A 130 1.65 9.44 -9.56
N PHE A 131 2.82 9.45 -8.93
CA PHE A 131 4.09 9.72 -9.60
C PHE A 131 4.39 8.70 -10.71
N VAL A 132 4.20 7.40 -10.44
CA VAL A 132 4.40 6.34 -11.46
C VAL A 132 3.46 6.57 -12.66
N GLN A 133 2.19 6.92 -12.42
CA GLN A 133 1.26 7.26 -13.50
C GLN A 133 1.75 8.46 -14.33
N LYS A 134 2.22 9.52 -13.68
CA LYS A 134 2.77 10.70 -14.35
C LYS A 134 4.00 10.40 -15.20
N LEU A 135 4.84 9.48 -14.74
CA LEU A 135 6.00 9.00 -15.50
C LEU A 135 5.54 8.25 -16.75
N ILE A 136 4.52 7.38 -16.64
CA ILE A 136 3.95 6.62 -17.76
C ILE A 136 3.26 7.54 -18.77
N ASP A 137 2.54 8.57 -18.30
CA ASP A 137 1.86 9.56 -19.13
C ASP A 137 2.82 10.51 -19.87
N GLY A 138 4.10 10.47 -19.51
CA GLY A 138 5.15 11.32 -20.10
C GLY A 138 5.19 12.75 -19.53
N ASP A 139 4.46 13.02 -18.46
CA ASP A 139 4.50 14.31 -17.75
C ASP A 139 5.84 14.51 -17.03
N ILE A 140 6.51 13.43 -16.70
CA ILE A 140 7.82 13.39 -16.05
C ILE A 140 8.80 12.66 -16.98
N LYS A 141 9.96 13.27 -17.20
CA LYS A 141 11.00 12.65 -18.03
C LYS A 141 11.73 11.55 -17.24
N PRO A 142 11.95 10.37 -17.84
CA PRO A 142 12.62 9.25 -17.18
C PRO A 142 13.96 9.57 -16.55
N GLU A 143 14.76 10.43 -17.21
CA GLU A 143 16.08 10.85 -16.73
C GLU A 143 16.05 11.68 -15.44
N ASN A 144 14.90 12.28 -15.10
CA ASN A 144 14.71 13.12 -13.92
C ASN A 144 13.93 12.41 -12.81
N SER A 145 13.63 11.12 -12.96
CA SER A 145 12.69 10.40 -12.08
C SER A 145 13.03 10.50 -10.60
N GLU A 146 14.29 10.36 -10.21
CA GLU A 146 14.71 10.43 -8.80
C GLU A 146 14.50 11.82 -8.20
N GLU A 147 14.89 12.88 -8.92
CA GLU A 147 14.76 14.26 -8.44
C GLU A 147 13.30 14.69 -8.35
N GLU A 148 12.51 14.41 -9.40
CA GLU A 148 11.09 14.74 -9.44
C GLU A 148 10.29 13.96 -8.40
N TYR A 149 10.63 12.68 -8.15
CA TYR A 149 9.98 11.89 -7.10
C TYR A 149 10.14 12.53 -5.72
N LYS A 150 11.37 12.90 -5.35
CA LYS A 150 11.65 13.59 -4.08
C LYS A 150 10.82 14.85 -3.91
N LYS A 151 10.70 15.63 -4.99
CA LYS A 151 9.88 16.83 -5.01
C LYS A 151 8.39 16.52 -4.82
N TYR A 152 7.85 15.53 -5.52
CA TYR A 152 6.45 15.09 -5.38
C TYR A 152 6.10 14.71 -3.95
N ILE A 153 6.93 13.92 -3.31
CA ILE A 153 6.72 13.51 -1.92
C ILE A 153 6.79 14.71 -0.97
N LEU A 154 7.82 15.55 -1.09
CA LEU A 154 8.01 16.70 -0.19
C LEU A 154 6.94 17.78 -0.35
N GLU A 155 6.39 17.95 -1.56
CA GLU A 155 5.30 18.88 -1.84
C GLU A 155 3.91 18.30 -1.52
N GLY A 156 3.82 17.00 -1.21
CA GLY A 156 2.56 16.34 -0.88
C GLY A 156 1.57 16.30 -2.04
N MET A 157 2.04 16.06 -3.27
CA MET A 157 1.24 16.09 -4.50
C MET A 157 0.33 14.86 -4.64
N THR A 158 -0.76 14.83 -3.89
CA THR A 158 -1.76 13.76 -4.00
C THR A 158 -2.46 13.77 -5.36
N PRO A 159 -2.63 12.61 -6.00
CA PRO A 159 -3.36 12.51 -7.27
C PRO A 159 -4.87 12.71 -7.06
N ASP A 160 -5.55 13.22 -8.10
CA ASP A 160 -6.99 13.53 -8.06
C ASP A 160 -7.90 12.33 -7.75
N TRP A 161 -7.45 11.11 -8.09
CA TRP A 161 -8.19 9.88 -7.80
C TRP A 161 -8.14 9.48 -6.33
N PHE A 162 -7.16 9.94 -5.58
CA PHE A 162 -7.06 9.60 -4.16
C PHE A 162 -8.11 10.35 -3.34
N LYS A 163 -8.97 9.60 -2.66
CA LYS A 163 -10.01 10.13 -1.78
C LYS A 163 -9.82 9.58 -0.38
N GLU A 164 -9.32 10.40 0.49
CA GLU A 164 -9.28 10.12 1.91
C GLU A 164 -10.69 10.30 2.51
N LYS A 165 -11.10 9.34 3.36
CA LYS A 165 -12.35 9.46 4.12
C LYS A 165 -12.19 10.36 5.33
#